data_a396b85d16eb83960c4c04ef92d2cf4f
#
_entry.id   a396b85d16eb83960c4c04ef92d2cf4f
#
_cell.length_a   1.000
_cell.length_b   1.000
_cell.length_c   1.000
_cell.angle_alpha   90.00
_cell.angle_beta   90.00
_cell.angle_gamma   90.00
#
_symmetry.space_group_name_H-M   'P 1'
#
loop_
_entity.id
_entity.type
_entity.pdbx_description
1 polymer ?
#
loop_
_entity_poly.entity_id
_entity_poly.type
_entity_poly.pdbx_seq_one_letter_code
_entity_poly.pdbx_strand_id
1 'polypeptide(L)'
;QERRVSWEILDAWRDAAEEKGIPKIPEFNTGDNFGNAYFQVNQRNGTRWNAMRCFIKPIKNRKNLTILSDAHAEKLVFDDLEQETPKADGVQVRVLGDMHGVIKAKQEVILSAGAIGSPQILELSGVGNAAHLEKSGIKVVKNIPGVGENLQDHLQVRIQYKLKNTITLNDRYKTLWGKAMMGLEYLFFKSGPMTMPPSQLGAFAKSDPDQSSANIEWHVQPLSLEKFGEPLHDYPAVTPSVCNLRPTSRGTVHIADSSPYTHPDISPNYLSTPEDKKVAVDSVKFTRHIMSAEALKPFKPEEI
;
A
#
# COMPACT_ATOMS: atom_id res chain seq x y z
N GLN A 1 -7.03 -16.79 -1.39
CA GLN A 1 -8.30 -17.48 -1.70
C GLN A 1 -9.05 -16.77 -2.83
N GLU A 2 -10.03 -17.46 -3.40
CA GLU A 2 -10.94 -16.91 -4.39
C GLU A 2 -11.83 -15.82 -3.79
N ARG A 3 -12.32 -14.94 -4.67
CA ARG A 3 -13.27 -13.88 -4.32
C ARG A 3 -14.58 -14.44 -3.78
N ARG A 4 -15.19 -13.72 -2.85
CA ARG A 4 -16.47 -14.07 -2.21
C ARG A 4 -17.61 -13.10 -2.54
N VAL A 5 -17.38 -12.19 -3.47
CA VAL A 5 -18.37 -11.26 -4.01
C VAL A 5 -18.06 -11.00 -5.48
N SER A 6 -19.08 -10.84 -6.28
CA SER A 6 -18.99 -10.47 -7.70
C SER A 6 -19.76 -9.18 -7.94
N TRP A 7 -19.26 -8.39 -8.87
CA TRP A 7 -19.88 -7.16 -9.33
C TRP A 7 -19.90 -7.16 -10.85
N GLU A 8 -21.09 -7.03 -11.43
CA GLU A 8 -21.29 -7.00 -12.88
C GLU A 8 -20.40 -5.97 -13.57
N ILE A 9 -20.27 -4.78 -12.98
CA ILE A 9 -19.41 -3.72 -13.52
C ILE A 9 -17.93 -4.11 -13.56
N LEU A 10 -17.44 -4.93 -12.64
CA LEU A 10 -16.06 -5.39 -12.67
C LEU A 10 -15.83 -6.45 -13.75
N ASP A 11 -16.81 -7.33 -13.95
CA ASP A 11 -16.76 -8.30 -15.05
C ASP A 11 -16.81 -7.58 -16.42
N ALA A 12 -17.69 -6.59 -16.58
CA ALA A 12 -17.76 -5.74 -17.77
C ALA A 12 -16.49 -4.90 -17.99
N TRP A 13 -15.89 -4.38 -16.92
CA TRP A 13 -14.60 -3.68 -17.04
C TRP A 13 -13.48 -4.61 -17.49
N ARG A 14 -13.52 -5.85 -17.06
CA ARG A 14 -12.59 -6.91 -17.48
C ARG A 14 -12.73 -7.22 -18.98
N ASP A 15 -13.97 -7.29 -19.49
CA ASP A 15 -14.26 -7.44 -20.91
C ASP A 15 -13.78 -6.21 -21.69
N ALA A 16 -14.04 -5.01 -21.18
CA ALA A 16 -13.58 -3.75 -21.75
C ALA A 16 -12.04 -3.65 -21.87
N ALA A 17 -11.33 -4.10 -20.84
CA ALA A 17 -9.87 -4.16 -20.88
C ALA A 17 -9.36 -5.10 -21.97
N GLU A 18 -10.00 -6.26 -22.16
CA GLU A 18 -9.69 -7.21 -23.22
C GLU A 18 -9.96 -6.62 -24.61
N GLU A 19 -11.08 -5.93 -24.82
CA GLU A 19 -11.38 -5.19 -26.06
C GLU A 19 -10.30 -4.15 -26.40
N LYS A 20 -9.63 -3.61 -25.40
CA LYS A 20 -8.56 -2.60 -25.53
C LYS A 20 -7.15 -3.19 -25.46
N GLY A 21 -7.01 -4.51 -25.64
CA GLY A 21 -5.71 -5.16 -25.80
C GLY A 21 -5.05 -5.63 -24.49
N ILE A 22 -5.75 -5.59 -23.35
CA ILE A 22 -5.27 -6.17 -22.09
C ILE A 22 -5.92 -7.53 -21.86
N PRO A 23 -5.28 -8.66 -22.18
CA PRO A 23 -5.91 -9.97 -22.18
C PRO A 23 -6.37 -10.38 -20.77
N LYS A 24 -7.42 -11.20 -20.72
CA LYS A 24 -7.80 -11.89 -19.50
C LYS A 24 -6.80 -12.97 -19.16
N ILE A 25 -6.31 -12.96 -17.93
CA ILE A 25 -5.42 -13.98 -17.40
C ILE A 25 -6.06 -14.65 -16.18
N PRO A 26 -5.69 -15.90 -15.85
CA PRO A 26 -6.28 -16.60 -14.71
C PRO A 26 -5.83 -15.99 -13.38
N GLU A 27 -4.58 -15.61 -13.25
CA GLU A 27 -3.99 -15.02 -12.05
C GLU A 27 -2.73 -14.22 -12.35
N PHE A 28 -2.36 -13.32 -11.42
CA PHE A 28 -1.09 -12.60 -11.42
C PHE A 28 0.03 -13.43 -10.75
N ASN A 29 1.27 -12.92 -10.81
CA ASN A 29 2.46 -13.49 -10.16
C ASN A 29 2.91 -14.84 -10.74
N THR A 30 2.67 -15.06 -12.01
CA THR A 30 3.10 -16.27 -12.75
C THR A 30 4.35 -16.03 -13.62
N GLY A 31 4.99 -14.85 -13.46
CA GLY A 31 6.17 -14.45 -14.24
C GLY A 31 5.93 -13.17 -15.04
N ASP A 32 4.97 -13.16 -15.96
CA ASP A 32 4.50 -11.97 -16.66
C ASP A 32 3.10 -11.61 -16.15
N ASN A 33 2.95 -10.38 -15.64
CA ASN A 33 1.67 -9.88 -15.14
C ASN A 33 0.85 -9.14 -16.21
N PHE A 34 1.35 -9.00 -17.45
CA PHE A 34 0.58 -8.33 -18.51
C PHE A 34 -0.77 -9.00 -18.71
N GLY A 35 -1.85 -8.29 -18.40
CA GLY A 35 -3.20 -8.81 -18.46
C GLY A 35 -4.12 -8.24 -17.38
N ASN A 36 -5.37 -8.72 -17.35
CA ASN A 36 -6.36 -8.36 -16.35
C ASN A 36 -6.89 -9.60 -15.63
N ALA A 37 -6.99 -9.51 -14.31
CA ALA A 37 -7.48 -10.59 -13.44
C ALA A 37 -8.04 -10.05 -12.12
N TYR A 38 -8.81 -10.85 -11.43
CA TYR A 38 -9.16 -10.59 -10.05
C TYR A 38 -7.96 -10.84 -9.14
N PHE A 39 -7.72 -9.93 -8.20
CA PHE A 39 -6.65 -10.09 -7.22
C PHE A 39 -6.89 -11.26 -6.28
N GLN A 40 -5.85 -12.03 -6.04
CA GLN A 40 -5.82 -12.98 -4.94
C GLN A 40 -5.81 -12.22 -3.60
N VAL A 41 -6.49 -12.77 -2.61
CA VAL A 41 -6.67 -12.08 -1.32
C VAL A 41 -6.13 -12.89 -0.15
N ASN A 42 -5.48 -12.19 0.78
CA ASN A 42 -5.01 -12.76 2.05
C ASN A 42 -6.18 -12.96 3.01
N GLN A 43 -6.97 -14.00 2.76
CA GLN A 43 -8.10 -14.38 3.61
C GLN A 43 -8.20 -15.89 3.79
N ARG A 44 -8.93 -16.30 4.81
CA ARG A 44 -9.39 -17.67 5.02
C ARG A 44 -10.83 -17.63 5.52
N ASN A 45 -11.74 -18.29 4.79
CA ASN A 45 -13.17 -18.35 5.11
C ASN A 45 -13.79 -16.96 5.36
N GLY A 46 -13.57 -16.02 4.44
CA GLY A 46 -14.09 -14.67 4.51
C GLY A 46 -13.49 -13.77 5.60
N THR A 47 -12.46 -14.22 6.29
CA THR A 47 -11.77 -13.45 7.34
C THR A 47 -10.35 -13.11 6.90
N ARG A 48 -9.95 -11.85 7.04
CA ARG A 48 -8.59 -11.40 6.71
C ARG A 48 -7.54 -12.17 7.53
N TRP A 49 -6.56 -12.73 6.82
CA TRP A 49 -5.39 -13.41 7.38
C TRP A 49 -4.14 -12.57 7.15
N ASN A 50 -3.78 -11.80 8.15
CA ASN A 50 -2.57 -11.00 8.16
C ASN A 50 -1.37 -11.82 8.66
N ALA A 51 -0.16 -11.24 8.59
CA ALA A 51 1.08 -11.91 9.02
C ALA A 51 1.02 -12.43 10.46
N MET A 52 0.38 -11.67 11.38
CA MET A 52 0.19 -12.11 12.76
C MET A 52 -0.59 -13.43 12.84
N ARG A 53 -1.70 -13.56 12.10
CA ARG A 53 -2.51 -14.78 12.10
C ARG A 53 -1.84 -15.94 11.36
N CYS A 54 -1.12 -15.65 10.26
CA CYS A 54 -0.49 -16.67 9.44
C CYS A 54 0.78 -17.24 10.07
N PHE A 55 1.63 -16.39 10.61
CA PHE A 55 2.99 -16.74 10.98
C PHE A 55 3.24 -16.70 12.49
N ILE A 56 2.73 -15.69 13.20
CA ILE A 56 3.03 -15.51 14.63
C ILE A 56 2.11 -16.37 15.51
N LYS A 57 0.79 -16.32 15.26
CA LYS A 57 -0.18 -17.06 16.09
C LYS A 57 0.13 -18.56 16.25
N PRO A 58 0.55 -19.29 15.19
CA PRO A 58 0.89 -20.71 15.31
C PRO A 58 2.12 -20.99 16.19
N ILE A 59 3.03 -20.04 16.31
CA ILE A 59 4.32 -20.22 17.00
C ILE A 59 4.45 -19.40 18.28
N LYS A 60 3.44 -18.64 18.68
CA LYS A 60 3.51 -17.69 19.81
C LYS A 60 3.93 -18.32 21.16
N ASN A 61 3.75 -19.63 21.31
CA ASN A 61 4.09 -20.35 22.53
C ASN A 61 5.49 -20.98 22.51
N ARG A 62 6.32 -20.70 21.48
CA ARG A 62 7.71 -21.19 21.43
C ARG A 62 8.51 -20.53 22.55
N LYS A 63 9.30 -21.34 23.29
CA LYS A 63 10.14 -20.86 24.40
C LYS A 63 11.24 -19.86 23.96
N ASN A 64 11.65 -19.94 22.71
CA ASN A 64 12.65 -19.04 22.10
C ASN A 64 12.05 -17.84 21.38
N LEU A 65 10.77 -17.56 21.54
CA LEU A 65 10.08 -16.39 20.97
C LEU A 65 9.47 -15.55 22.09
N THR A 66 9.91 -14.32 22.20
CA THR A 66 9.31 -13.30 23.05
C THR A 66 8.72 -12.20 22.16
N ILE A 67 7.46 -11.87 22.35
CA ILE A 67 6.77 -10.79 21.64
C ILE A 67 6.45 -9.71 22.66
N LEU A 68 7.01 -8.54 22.45
CA LEU A 68 6.75 -7.35 23.26
C LEU A 68 5.84 -6.42 22.46
N SER A 69 4.56 -6.36 22.85
CA SER A 69 3.59 -5.39 22.31
C SER A 69 3.61 -4.10 23.13
N ASP A 70 2.98 -3.05 22.58
CA ASP A 70 2.92 -1.72 23.20
C ASP A 70 4.31 -1.18 23.56
N ALA A 71 5.28 -1.53 22.72
CA ALA A 71 6.68 -1.14 22.83
C ALA A 71 7.07 -0.30 21.61
N HIS A 72 7.52 0.92 21.86
CA HIS A 72 8.05 1.83 20.84
C HIS A 72 9.58 1.71 20.81
N ALA A 73 10.12 1.26 19.68
CA ALA A 73 11.56 1.25 19.44
C ALA A 73 12.02 2.68 19.14
N GLU A 74 12.85 3.25 19.99
CA GLU A 74 13.29 4.64 19.89
C GLU A 74 14.57 4.79 19.08
N LYS A 75 15.59 3.98 19.37
CA LYS A 75 16.88 3.96 18.68
C LYS A 75 17.69 2.71 18.98
N LEU A 76 18.70 2.45 18.19
CA LEU A 76 19.72 1.45 18.46
C LEU A 76 20.67 1.92 19.56
N VAL A 77 21.20 0.96 20.30
CA VAL A 77 22.29 1.15 21.25
C VAL A 77 23.53 0.45 20.72
N PHE A 78 24.66 1.13 20.75
CA PHE A 78 25.93 0.60 20.32
C PHE A 78 26.85 0.35 21.51
N ASP A 79 27.75 -0.62 21.40
CA ASP A 79 28.69 -0.98 22.45
C ASP A 79 29.77 0.09 22.67
N ASP A 80 30.69 0.21 21.74
CA ASP A 80 31.82 1.13 21.80
C ASP A 80 31.80 2.08 20.61
N LEU A 81 31.50 3.36 20.89
CA LEU A 81 31.38 4.41 19.88
C LEU A 81 32.74 4.94 19.39
N GLU A 82 33.86 4.54 20.03
CA GLU A 82 35.21 4.94 19.62
C GLU A 82 35.80 4.01 18.56
N GLN A 83 35.17 2.85 18.35
CA GLN A 83 35.56 1.94 17.26
C GLN A 83 35.19 2.48 15.88
N GLU A 84 35.99 2.16 14.88
CA GLU A 84 35.70 2.50 13.47
C GLU A 84 34.36 1.93 13.00
N THR A 85 33.98 0.75 13.51
CA THR A 85 32.73 0.05 13.24
C THR A 85 32.02 -0.36 14.54
N PRO A 86 31.29 0.55 15.19
CA PRO A 86 30.54 0.23 16.40
C PRO A 86 29.53 -0.90 16.15
N LYS A 87 29.40 -1.81 17.11
CA LYS A 87 28.48 -2.92 17.03
C LYS A 87 27.17 -2.58 17.71
N ALA A 88 26.03 -2.92 17.08
CA ALA A 88 24.73 -2.79 17.70
C ALA A 88 24.60 -3.77 18.88
N ASP A 89 24.49 -3.24 20.10
CA ASP A 89 24.35 -4.00 21.37
C ASP A 89 22.88 -4.21 21.75
N GLY A 90 21.96 -3.41 21.21
CA GLY A 90 20.55 -3.53 21.53
C GLY A 90 19.68 -2.42 20.97
N VAL A 91 18.46 -2.34 21.52
CA VAL A 91 17.45 -1.34 21.15
C VAL A 91 16.93 -0.65 22.40
N GLN A 92 16.93 0.66 22.41
CA GLN A 92 16.21 1.44 23.41
C GLN A 92 14.73 1.42 23.08
N VAL A 93 13.90 1.11 24.07
CA VAL A 93 12.45 1.01 23.91
C VAL A 93 11.71 1.74 25.01
N ARG A 94 10.54 2.26 24.69
CA ARG A 94 9.54 2.72 25.66
C ARG A 94 8.38 1.72 25.66
N VAL A 95 8.01 1.24 26.84
CA VAL A 95 6.96 0.23 27.03
C VAL A 95 5.87 0.78 27.93
N LEU A 96 4.60 0.50 27.66
CA LEU A 96 3.44 0.85 28.51
C LEU A 96 3.45 2.33 28.97
N GLY A 97 3.64 3.23 28.01
CA GLY A 97 3.58 4.67 28.24
C GLY A 97 4.93 5.27 28.64
N ASP A 98 5.46 5.04 29.83
CA ASP A 98 6.61 5.78 30.35
C ASP A 98 7.78 4.93 30.84
N MET A 99 7.73 3.61 30.71
CA MET A 99 8.87 2.76 31.10
C MET A 99 9.89 2.69 29.98
N HIS A 100 11.04 3.29 30.16
CA HIS A 100 12.16 3.19 29.25
C HIS A 100 13.12 2.06 29.64
N GLY A 101 13.65 1.37 28.65
CA GLY A 101 14.61 0.31 28.87
C GLY A 101 15.43 -0.01 27.63
N VAL A 102 16.47 -0.80 27.80
CA VAL A 102 17.29 -1.32 26.70
C VAL A 102 17.13 -2.84 26.62
N ILE A 103 16.73 -3.32 25.46
CA ILE A 103 16.72 -4.75 25.16
C ILE A 103 18.03 -5.07 24.46
N LYS A 104 18.90 -5.83 25.14
CA LYS A 104 20.20 -6.23 24.61
C LYS A 104 20.10 -7.35 23.60
N ALA A 105 20.88 -7.28 22.53
CA ALA A 105 21.01 -8.30 21.51
C ALA A 105 22.24 -9.14 21.76
N LYS A 106 22.08 -10.48 21.71
CA LYS A 106 23.24 -11.41 21.88
C LYS A 106 23.99 -11.62 20.57
N GLN A 107 23.33 -11.48 19.43
CA GLN A 107 23.89 -11.73 18.08
C GLN A 107 23.73 -10.52 17.18
N GLU A 108 22.50 -10.10 16.89
CA GLU A 108 22.22 -9.04 15.96
C GLU A 108 20.88 -8.33 16.27
N VAL A 109 20.68 -7.15 15.70
CA VAL A 109 19.39 -6.43 15.69
C VAL A 109 18.90 -6.38 14.25
N ILE A 110 17.67 -6.84 14.00
CA ILE A 110 17.03 -6.81 12.69
C ILE A 110 16.00 -5.68 12.66
N LEU A 111 16.24 -4.66 11.83
CA LEU A 111 15.27 -3.59 11.60
C LEU A 111 14.27 -3.99 10.52
N SER A 112 12.98 -4.04 10.88
CA SER A 112 11.87 -4.33 9.98
C SER A 112 10.71 -3.33 10.20
N ALA A 113 11.06 -2.06 10.48
CA ALA A 113 10.11 -1.01 10.80
C ALA A 113 9.47 -0.33 9.54
N GLY A 114 9.71 -0.90 8.37
CA GLY A 114 9.21 -0.39 7.09
C GLY A 114 10.03 0.76 6.52
N ALA A 115 9.61 1.26 5.35
CA ALA A 115 10.34 2.27 4.58
C ALA A 115 10.43 3.64 5.30
N ILE A 116 9.56 3.89 6.26
CA ILE A 116 9.54 5.14 7.04
C ILE A 116 10.24 4.95 8.40
N GLY A 117 9.87 3.92 9.15
CA GLY A 117 10.37 3.74 10.51
C GLY A 117 11.83 3.26 10.57
N SER A 118 12.30 2.47 9.60
CA SER A 118 13.69 1.98 9.62
C SER A 118 14.71 3.10 9.43
N PRO A 119 14.60 4.00 8.42
CA PRO A 119 15.50 5.15 8.32
C PRO A 119 15.38 6.08 9.53
N GLN A 120 14.18 6.34 10.07
CA GLN A 120 14.00 7.14 11.28
C GLN A 120 14.79 6.56 12.47
N ILE A 121 14.68 5.26 12.74
CA ILE A 121 15.41 4.60 13.81
C ILE A 121 16.94 4.71 13.58
N LEU A 122 17.41 4.52 12.35
CA LEU A 122 18.83 4.64 12.01
C LEU A 122 19.36 6.05 12.28
N GLU A 123 18.67 7.08 11.79
CA GLU A 123 19.06 8.47 11.98
C GLU A 123 19.03 8.88 13.45
N LEU A 124 17.99 8.54 14.21
CA LEU A 124 17.91 8.75 15.66
C LEU A 124 19.04 8.01 16.43
N SER A 125 19.61 6.98 15.83
CA SER A 125 20.74 6.21 16.37
C SER A 125 22.11 6.79 15.98
N GLY A 126 22.16 7.88 15.21
CA GLY A 126 23.40 8.47 14.74
C GLY A 126 23.96 7.83 13.47
N VAL A 127 23.16 7.06 12.74
CA VAL A 127 23.55 6.40 11.47
C VAL A 127 22.79 7.07 10.32
N GLY A 128 23.48 7.85 9.51
CA GLY A 128 22.88 8.64 8.44
C GLY A 128 23.82 9.69 7.86
N ASN A 129 23.28 10.70 7.18
CA ASN A 129 24.05 11.84 6.69
C ASN A 129 24.55 12.69 7.85
N ALA A 130 25.87 12.79 8.02
CA ALA A 130 26.48 13.47 9.17
C ALA A 130 26.00 14.91 9.34
N ALA A 131 25.96 15.71 8.27
CA ALA A 131 25.53 17.10 8.35
C ALA A 131 24.05 17.25 8.76
N HIS A 132 23.18 16.35 8.29
CA HIS A 132 21.77 16.32 8.69
C HIS A 132 21.62 15.92 10.17
N LEU A 133 22.34 14.87 10.61
CA LEU A 133 22.32 14.41 12.01
C LEU A 133 22.78 15.48 12.98
N GLU A 134 23.92 16.14 12.68
CA GLU A 134 24.46 17.26 13.51
C GLU A 134 23.47 18.41 13.60
N LYS A 135 22.85 18.81 12.49
CA LYS A 135 21.81 19.83 12.45
C LYS A 135 20.60 19.46 13.32
N SER A 136 20.25 18.18 13.39
CA SER A 136 19.16 17.65 14.20
C SER A 136 19.55 17.39 15.67
N GLY A 137 20.79 17.72 16.08
CA GLY A 137 21.32 17.52 17.44
C GLY A 137 21.64 16.05 17.77
N ILE A 138 21.83 15.21 16.76
CA ILE A 138 22.18 13.79 16.92
C ILE A 138 23.71 13.62 16.78
N LYS A 139 24.32 12.93 17.74
CA LYS A 139 25.74 12.55 17.65
C LYS A 139 25.94 11.53 16.53
N VAL A 140 26.84 11.83 15.60
CA VAL A 140 27.15 10.93 14.49
C VAL A 140 27.90 9.69 15.01
N VAL A 141 27.36 8.51 14.74
CA VAL A 141 27.97 7.22 14.99
C VAL A 141 28.62 6.70 13.71
N LYS A 142 27.90 6.77 12.60
CA LYS A 142 28.41 6.38 11.28
C LYS A 142 27.81 7.26 10.19
N ASN A 143 28.65 7.87 9.38
CA ASN A 143 28.20 8.64 8.23
C ASN A 143 27.82 7.67 7.08
N ILE A 144 26.54 7.54 6.83
CA ILE A 144 25.96 6.75 5.72
C ILE A 144 24.94 7.64 4.99
N PRO A 145 25.37 8.44 4.01
CA PRO A 145 24.50 9.44 3.36
C PRO A 145 23.27 8.88 2.65
N GLY A 146 23.25 7.58 2.35
CA GLY A 146 22.10 6.93 1.69
C GLY A 146 20.93 6.62 2.64
N VAL A 147 21.08 6.76 3.94
CA VAL A 147 19.96 6.56 4.89
C VAL A 147 18.95 7.68 4.71
N GLY A 148 17.68 7.31 4.55
CA GLY A 148 16.59 8.24 4.30
C GLY A 148 16.44 8.68 2.83
N GLU A 149 17.38 8.32 1.96
CA GLU A 149 17.36 8.66 0.54
C GLU A 149 16.64 7.60 -0.31
N ASN A 150 16.39 7.96 -1.58
CA ASN A 150 15.89 7.04 -2.61
C ASN A 150 14.47 6.50 -2.34
N LEU A 151 13.63 7.26 -1.63
CA LEU A 151 12.22 6.90 -1.42
C LEU A 151 11.50 6.79 -2.77
N GLN A 152 10.78 5.70 -2.95
CA GLN A 152 9.95 5.42 -4.13
C GLN A 152 8.56 5.00 -3.66
N ASP A 153 7.54 5.51 -4.35
CA ASP A 153 6.15 5.16 -4.06
C ASP A 153 5.31 5.19 -5.34
N HIS A 154 4.23 4.44 -5.35
CA HIS A 154 3.29 4.38 -6.47
C HIS A 154 2.24 5.50 -6.33
N LEU A 155 2.46 6.64 -7.01
CA LEU A 155 1.44 7.67 -7.13
C LEU A 155 0.23 7.11 -7.90
N GLN A 156 -0.91 7.02 -7.24
CA GLN A 156 -2.14 6.52 -7.83
C GLN A 156 -3.08 7.65 -8.23
N VAL A 157 -3.48 7.68 -9.50
CA VAL A 157 -4.50 8.60 -10.03
C VAL A 157 -5.84 7.89 -10.01
N ARG A 158 -6.82 8.47 -9.32
CA ARG A 158 -8.17 7.93 -9.21
C ARG A 158 -9.10 8.63 -10.20
N ILE A 159 -9.59 7.89 -11.18
CA ILE A 159 -10.53 8.41 -12.18
C ILE A 159 -11.89 7.78 -11.87
N GLN A 160 -12.87 8.60 -11.52
CA GLN A 160 -14.16 8.14 -11.05
C GLN A 160 -15.21 8.27 -12.15
N TYR A 161 -16.08 7.26 -12.26
CA TYR A 161 -17.18 7.25 -13.21
C TYR A 161 -18.49 6.94 -12.50
N LYS A 162 -19.45 7.83 -12.67
CA LYS A 162 -20.84 7.58 -12.35
C LYS A 162 -21.43 6.61 -13.36
N LEU A 163 -22.29 5.71 -12.90
CA LEU A 163 -22.87 4.64 -13.71
C LEU A 163 -24.39 4.66 -13.68
N LYS A 164 -25.01 3.95 -14.63
CA LYS A 164 -26.43 3.62 -14.65
C LYS A 164 -26.60 2.11 -14.88
N ASN A 165 -27.79 1.60 -14.62
CA ASN A 165 -28.19 0.20 -14.92
C ASN A 165 -27.32 -0.87 -14.23
N THR A 166 -26.73 -0.59 -13.09
CA THR A 166 -25.95 -1.54 -12.30
C THR A 166 -26.02 -1.19 -10.82
N ILE A 167 -25.68 -2.16 -9.98
CA ILE A 167 -25.59 -2.00 -8.52
C ILE A 167 -24.10 -2.06 -8.13
N THR A 168 -23.66 -1.10 -7.35
CA THR A 168 -22.29 -1.02 -6.83
C THR A 168 -22.28 -1.03 -5.29
N LEU A 169 -21.11 -0.96 -4.69
CA LEU A 169 -21.01 -0.86 -3.24
C LEU A 169 -21.67 0.41 -2.71
N ASN A 170 -21.68 1.50 -3.50
CA ASN A 170 -22.34 2.75 -3.13
C ASN A 170 -23.82 2.51 -2.84
N ASP A 171 -24.52 1.77 -3.72
CA ASP A 171 -25.95 1.48 -3.57
C ASP A 171 -26.23 0.62 -2.33
N ARG A 172 -25.41 -0.40 -2.10
CA ARG A 172 -25.55 -1.28 -0.92
C ARG A 172 -25.28 -0.53 0.38
N TYR A 173 -24.34 0.42 0.37
CA TYR A 173 -23.91 1.17 1.55
C TYR A 173 -24.78 2.41 1.84
N LYS A 174 -25.59 2.88 0.88
CA LYS A 174 -26.38 4.11 0.95
C LYS A 174 -27.40 4.10 2.10
N THR A 175 -28.04 2.97 2.38
CA THR A 175 -29.12 2.87 3.36
C THR A 175 -28.68 2.15 4.64
N LEU A 176 -29.32 2.48 5.78
CA LEU A 176 -29.10 1.76 7.04
C LEU A 176 -29.47 0.27 6.90
N TRP A 177 -30.53 -0.03 6.14
CA TRP A 177 -30.94 -1.39 5.85
C TRP A 177 -29.86 -2.13 5.03
N GLY A 178 -29.32 -1.51 4.00
CA GLY A 178 -28.22 -2.09 3.20
C GLY A 178 -26.99 -2.40 4.05
N LYS A 179 -26.59 -1.46 4.93
CA LYS A 179 -25.50 -1.67 5.88
C LYS A 179 -25.77 -2.84 6.85
N ALA A 180 -26.98 -2.90 7.39
CA ALA A 180 -27.39 -3.99 8.29
C ALA A 180 -27.37 -5.34 7.57
N MET A 181 -27.90 -5.41 6.34
CA MET A 181 -27.88 -6.65 5.54
C MET A 181 -26.48 -7.12 5.21
N MET A 182 -25.56 -6.22 4.82
CA MET A 182 -24.15 -6.56 4.61
C MET A 182 -23.50 -7.10 5.90
N GLY A 183 -23.82 -6.50 7.05
CA GLY A 183 -23.37 -6.97 8.37
C GLY A 183 -23.87 -8.38 8.70
N LEU A 184 -25.15 -8.65 8.48
CA LEU A 184 -25.77 -9.95 8.70
C LEU A 184 -25.21 -11.01 7.73
N GLU A 185 -25.08 -10.67 6.46
CA GLU A 185 -24.46 -11.53 5.44
C GLU A 185 -23.04 -11.97 5.87
N TYR A 186 -22.23 -11.00 6.33
CA TYR A 186 -20.91 -11.31 6.84
C TYR A 186 -20.93 -12.14 8.11
N LEU A 187 -21.80 -11.81 9.07
CA LEU A 187 -21.87 -12.47 10.37
C LEU A 187 -22.23 -13.95 10.21
N PHE A 188 -23.26 -14.26 9.42
CA PHE A 188 -23.81 -15.62 9.32
C PHE A 188 -23.11 -16.45 8.22
N PHE A 189 -22.75 -15.84 7.10
CA PHE A 189 -22.29 -16.58 5.91
C PHE A 189 -20.81 -16.33 5.57
N LYS A 190 -20.17 -15.32 6.21
CA LYS A 190 -18.82 -14.90 5.83
C LYS A 190 -18.67 -14.65 4.34
N SER A 191 -19.71 -14.04 3.73
CA SER A 191 -19.80 -13.66 2.32
C SER A 191 -20.07 -12.17 2.15
N GLY A 192 -20.16 -11.71 0.91
CA GLY A 192 -20.47 -10.35 0.55
C GLY A 192 -19.34 -9.33 0.69
N PRO A 193 -19.65 -8.04 0.54
CA PRO A 193 -18.65 -6.97 0.43
C PRO A 193 -17.67 -6.88 1.60
N MET A 194 -18.10 -7.21 2.81
CA MET A 194 -17.22 -7.15 4.00
C MET A 194 -16.12 -8.22 4.02
N THR A 195 -16.13 -9.18 3.09
CA THR A 195 -15.09 -10.21 2.97
C THR A 195 -13.97 -9.82 2.04
N MET A 196 -14.12 -8.75 1.27
CA MET A 196 -13.19 -8.38 0.20
C MET A 196 -12.68 -6.95 0.39
N PRO A 197 -11.44 -6.66 -0.02
CA PRO A 197 -11.00 -5.27 -0.16
C PRO A 197 -11.79 -4.58 -1.28
N PRO A 198 -11.87 -3.25 -1.27
CA PRO A 198 -12.54 -2.50 -2.35
C PRO A 198 -11.96 -2.78 -3.73
N SER A 199 -10.63 -2.80 -3.85
CA SER A 199 -9.91 -3.11 -5.09
C SER A 199 -9.89 -4.62 -5.31
N GLN A 200 -10.79 -5.10 -6.14
CA GLN A 200 -10.94 -6.56 -6.37
C GLN A 200 -10.39 -7.00 -7.72
N LEU A 201 -10.47 -6.13 -8.72
CA LEU A 201 -9.99 -6.38 -10.08
C LEU A 201 -8.75 -5.53 -10.35
N GLY A 202 -7.78 -6.11 -11.01
CA GLY A 202 -6.57 -5.44 -11.46
C GLY A 202 -6.31 -5.64 -12.94
N ALA A 203 -5.46 -4.78 -13.48
CA ALA A 203 -4.87 -4.96 -14.80
C ALA A 203 -3.45 -4.41 -14.78
N PHE A 204 -2.57 -5.05 -15.53
CA PHE A 204 -1.20 -4.60 -15.76
C PHE A 204 -0.99 -4.42 -17.24
N ALA A 205 -0.46 -3.26 -17.66
CA ALA A 205 -0.18 -2.99 -19.05
C ALA A 205 1.08 -2.12 -19.23
N LYS A 206 1.48 -1.95 -20.46
CA LYS A 206 2.51 -1.00 -20.87
C LYS A 206 1.85 0.35 -21.15
N SER A 207 2.37 1.43 -20.56
CA SER A 207 1.92 2.79 -20.87
C SER A 207 2.26 3.21 -22.29
N ASP A 208 3.27 2.57 -22.87
CA ASP A 208 3.80 2.79 -24.20
C ASP A 208 4.28 1.44 -24.74
N PRO A 209 4.07 1.10 -26.04
CA PRO A 209 4.54 -0.16 -26.62
C PRO A 209 6.03 -0.45 -26.46
N ASP A 210 6.85 0.59 -26.37
CA ASP A 210 8.31 0.48 -26.23
C ASP A 210 8.78 0.07 -24.81
N GLN A 211 7.88 0.04 -23.83
CA GLN A 211 8.22 -0.46 -22.49
C GLN A 211 8.62 -1.93 -22.52
N SER A 212 9.68 -2.30 -21.81
CA SER A 212 10.17 -3.68 -21.76
C SER A 212 9.19 -4.64 -21.09
N SER A 213 8.40 -4.14 -20.11
CA SER A 213 7.39 -4.89 -19.34
C SER A 213 6.25 -3.98 -18.94
N ALA A 214 5.18 -4.55 -18.39
CA ALA A 214 4.08 -3.77 -17.82
C ALA A 214 4.61 -2.81 -16.75
N ASN A 215 4.33 -1.52 -16.91
CA ASN A 215 4.79 -0.44 -16.03
C ASN A 215 3.65 0.37 -15.42
N ILE A 216 2.39 0.06 -15.77
CA ILE A 216 1.20 0.64 -15.15
C ILE A 216 0.29 -0.46 -14.63
N GLU A 217 -0.41 -0.16 -13.53
CA GLU A 217 -1.35 -1.05 -12.89
C GLU A 217 -2.65 -0.32 -12.57
N TRP A 218 -3.78 -0.99 -12.81
CA TRP A 218 -5.09 -0.54 -12.34
C TRP A 218 -5.55 -1.32 -11.13
N HIS A 219 -6.13 -0.58 -10.19
CA HIS A 219 -6.94 -1.09 -9.10
C HIS A 219 -8.39 -0.66 -9.33
N VAL A 220 -9.25 -1.58 -9.74
CA VAL A 220 -10.64 -1.26 -10.09
C VAL A 220 -11.56 -1.53 -8.91
N GLN A 221 -12.27 -0.50 -8.49
CA GLN A 221 -13.14 -0.51 -7.31
C GLN A 221 -14.59 -0.27 -7.73
N PRO A 222 -15.56 -1.11 -7.32
CA PRO A 222 -16.98 -0.90 -7.61
C PRO A 222 -17.61 0.12 -6.63
N LEU A 223 -16.97 1.27 -6.51
CA LEU A 223 -17.39 2.36 -5.62
C LEU A 223 -16.74 3.68 -6.04
N SER A 224 -17.25 4.78 -5.48
CA SER A 224 -16.60 6.09 -5.48
C SER A 224 -16.82 6.83 -4.17
N LEU A 225 -15.88 7.70 -3.83
CA LEU A 225 -15.91 8.62 -2.68
C LEU A 225 -14.98 9.81 -2.96
N GLU A 226 -15.24 10.95 -2.34
CA GLU A 226 -14.40 12.13 -2.52
C GLU A 226 -12.99 11.91 -1.99
N LYS A 227 -12.87 11.54 -0.71
CA LYS A 227 -11.60 11.26 -0.03
C LYS A 227 -11.71 10.00 0.82
N PHE A 228 -10.59 9.32 1.03
CA PHE A 228 -10.55 8.19 1.96
C PHE A 228 -10.95 8.61 3.38
N GLY A 229 -11.92 7.86 3.94
CA GLY A 229 -12.52 8.16 5.24
C GLY A 229 -13.83 8.94 5.16
N GLU A 230 -14.19 9.51 4.02
CA GLU A 230 -15.48 10.14 3.78
C GLU A 230 -16.55 9.12 3.34
N PRO A 231 -17.83 9.48 3.42
CA PRO A 231 -18.92 8.64 2.93
C PRO A 231 -18.79 8.33 1.42
N LEU A 232 -19.30 7.17 1.01
CA LEU A 232 -19.47 6.86 -0.42
C LEU A 232 -20.48 7.80 -1.05
N HIS A 233 -20.31 8.10 -2.34
CA HIS A 233 -21.33 8.84 -3.11
C HIS A 233 -22.65 8.08 -3.14
N ASP A 234 -23.74 8.78 -3.38
CA ASP A 234 -25.11 8.24 -3.32
C ASP A 234 -25.64 7.67 -4.64
N TYR A 235 -24.76 7.46 -5.61
CA TYR A 235 -25.04 6.90 -6.93
C TYR A 235 -24.11 5.71 -7.27
N PRO A 236 -24.52 4.81 -8.18
CA PRO A 236 -23.65 3.74 -8.65
C PRO A 236 -22.39 4.30 -9.30
N ALA A 237 -21.24 3.70 -8.99
CA ALA A 237 -19.97 4.18 -9.51
C ALA A 237 -18.89 3.10 -9.59
N VAL A 238 -17.89 3.35 -10.43
CA VAL A 238 -16.64 2.59 -10.52
C VAL A 238 -15.45 3.55 -10.51
N THR A 239 -14.40 3.15 -9.82
CA THR A 239 -13.14 3.90 -9.78
C THR A 239 -11.99 3.02 -10.27
N PRO A 240 -11.62 3.06 -11.55
CA PRO A 240 -10.34 2.54 -12.02
C PRO A 240 -9.23 3.50 -11.60
N SER A 241 -8.50 3.13 -10.55
CA SER A 241 -7.33 3.87 -10.10
C SER A 241 -6.09 3.30 -10.78
N VAL A 242 -5.25 4.16 -11.36
CA VAL A 242 -4.06 3.73 -12.10
C VAL A 242 -2.79 4.31 -11.48
N CYS A 243 -1.71 3.54 -11.46
CA CYS A 243 -0.41 3.98 -10.96
C CYS A 243 0.74 3.56 -11.86
N ASN A 244 1.84 4.35 -11.84
CA ASN A 244 3.12 3.98 -12.40
C ASN A 244 3.85 3.04 -11.44
N LEU A 245 4.16 1.82 -11.87
CA LEU A 245 4.85 0.80 -11.08
C LEU A 245 6.36 1.00 -11.00
N ARG A 246 6.92 1.81 -11.87
CA ARG A 246 8.37 2.03 -12.00
C ARG A 246 8.70 3.52 -12.05
N PRO A 247 8.36 4.28 -10.99
CA PRO A 247 8.66 5.70 -10.98
C PRO A 247 10.16 5.95 -11.03
N THR A 248 10.56 6.95 -11.77
CA THR A 248 11.95 7.46 -11.83
C THR A 248 12.19 8.60 -10.84
N SER A 249 11.13 9.24 -10.36
CA SER A 249 11.20 10.20 -9.25
C SER A 249 11.74 9.55 -7.98
N ARG A 250 12.55 10.29 -7.24
CA ARG A 250 13.14 9.85 -5.97
C ARG A 250 12.87 10.88 -4.90
N GLY A 251 12.50 10.39 -3.73
CA GLY A 251 12.21 11.20 -2.56
C GLY A 251 13.08 10.84 -1.37
N THR A 252 12.71 11.38 -0.21
CA THR A 252 13.47 11.24 1.03
C THR A 252 12.57 11.01 2.24
N VAL A 253 13.14 10.43 3.31
CA VAL A 253 12.53 10.29 4.62
C VAL A 253 13.60 10.62 5.65
N HIS A 254 13.49 11.77 6.32
CA HIS A 254 14.48 12.21 7.31
C HIS A 254 13.81 12.59 8.62
N ILE A 255 14.53 12.46 9.73
CA ILE A 255 14.08 12.98 11.03
C ILE A 255 13.92 14.50 10.96
N ALA A 256 12.85 15.01 11.56
CA ALA A 256 12.63 16.46 11.70
C ALA A 256 13.40 17.05 12.91
N ASP A 257 13.58 16.25 13.96
CA ASP A 257 14.31 16.59 15.18
C ASP A 257 14.85 15.33 15.88
N SER A 258 15.42 15.48 17.07
CA SER A 258 15.99 14.37 17.85
C SER A 258 14.97 13.55 18.64
N SER A 259 13.69 13.86 18.57
CA SER A 259 12.63 13.15 19.29
C SER A 259 12.14 11.92 18.52
N PRO A 260 12.11 10.73 19.12
CA PRO A 260 11.56 9.54 18.49
C PRO A 260 10.04 9.58 18.32
N TYR A 261 9.37 10.60 18.84
CA TYR A 261 7.92 10.79 18.79
C TYR A 261 7.49 11.82 17.74
N THR A 262 8.42 12.57 17.21
CA THR A 262 8.16 13.46 16.10
C THR A 262 8.11 12.66 14.80
N HIS A 263 7.07 12.89 13.98
CA HIS A 263 7.00 12.27 12.66
C HIS A 263 8.15 12.76 11.78
N PRO A 264 8.78 11.87 11.00
CA PRO A 264 9.81 12.28 10.06
C PRO A 264 9.22 13.12 8.92
N ASP A 265 10.06 13.94 8.31
CA ASP A 265 9.76 14.64 7.07
C ASP A 265 9.77 13.62 5.91
N ILE A 266 8.62 13.41 5.30
CA ILE A 266 8.43 12.47 4.18
C ILE A 266 8.20 13.28 2.93
N SER A 267 9.13 13.22 1.99
CA SER A 267 9.07 13.92 0.71
C SER A 267 9.16 12.94 -0.46
N PRO A 268 8.04 12.43 -0.97
CA PRO A 268 8.05 11.47 -2.08
C PRO A 268 8.55 12.06 -3.39
N ASN A 269 8.49 13.38 -3.57
CA ASN A 269 8.92 14.10 -4.77
C ASN A 269 8.25 13.58 -6.06
N TYR A 270 6.95 13.27 -5.99
CA TYR A 270 6.17 12.73 -7.09
C TYR A 270 6.25 13.61 -8.35
N LEU A 271 6.24 12.95 -9.51
CA LEU A 271 6.22 13.59 -10.83
C LEU A 271 7.38 14.59 -11.04
N SER A 272 8.51 14.41 -10.38
CA SER A 272 9.68 15.28 -10.54
C SER A 272 10.39 15.06 -11.87
N THR A 273 10.23 13.91 -12.49
CA THR A 273 10.84 13.57 -13.79
C THR A 273 9.87 13.72 -14.96
N PRO A 274 10.36 14.05 -16.17
CA PRO A 274 9.54 14.07 -17.37
C PRO A 274 8.89 12.72 -17.70
N GLU A 275 9.60 11.62 -17.41
CA GLU A 275 9.12 10.26 -17.63
C GLU A 275 7.89 9.95 -16.77
N ASP A 276 7.93 10.22 -15.49
CA ASP A 276 6.79 9.99 -14.59
C ASP A 276 5.56 10.82 -14.99
N LYS A 277 5.78 12.08 -15.44
CA LYS A 277 4.71 12.92 -15.97
C LYS A 277 4.09 12.33 -17.23
N LYS A 278 4.92 11.83 -18.16
CA LYS A 278 4.43 11.17 -19.37
C LYS A 278 3.60 9.94 -19.03
N VAL A 279 4.13 9.04 -18.18
CA VAL A 279 3.43 7.82 -17.76
C VAL A 279 2.11 8.15 -17.07
N ALA A 280 2.05 9.15 -16.20
CA ALA A 280 0.82 9.57 -15.55
C ALA A 280 -0.25 10.04 -16.55
N VAL A 281 0.14 10.87 -17.53
CA VAL A 281 -0.77 11.35 -18.59
C VAL A 281 -1.26 10.20 -19.48
N ASP A 282 -0.36 9.32 -19.89
CA ASP A 282 -0.69 8.18 -20.75
C ASP A 282 -1.59 7.18 -20.00
N SER A 283 -1.39 6.98 -18.70
CA SER A 283 -2.25 6.16 -17.84
C SER A 283 -3.69 6.67 -17.78
N VAL A 284 -3.87 7.99 -17.64
CA VAL A 284 -5.21 8.62 -17.66
C VAL A 284 -5.88 8.43 -19.01
N LYS A 285 -5.15 8.68 -20.12
CA LYS A 285 -5.66 8.48 -21.48
C LYS A 285 -6.05 7.01 -21.71
N PHE A 286 -5.22 6.07 -21.28
CA PHE A 286 -5.52 4.65 -21.43
C PHE A 286 -6.73 4.23 -20.60
N THR A 287 -6.87 4.74 -19.38
CA THR A 287 -8.08 4.50 -18.57
C THR A 287 -9.34 4.98 -19.29
N ARG A 288 -9.33 6.19 -19.84
CA ARG A 288 -10.44 6.72 -20.65
C ARG A 288 -10.70 5.87 -21.88
N HIS A 289 -9.66 5.34 -22.52
CA HIS A 289 -9.79 4.43 -23.65
C HIS A 289 -10.49 3.13 -23.26
N ILE A 290 -10.14 2.51 -22.11
CA ILE A 290 -10.84 1.34 -21.57
C ILE A 290 -12.31 1.68 -21.28
N MET A 291 -12.56 2.81 -20.63
CA MET A 291 -13.91 3.23 -20.25
C MET A 291 -14.83 3.56 -21.44
N SER A 292 -14.26 3.74 -22.64
CA SER A 292 -15.01 3.93 -23.90
C SER A 292 -15.39 2.62 -24.63
N ALA A 293 -15.05 1.45 -24.09
CA ALA A 293 -15.28 0.16 -24.73
C ALA A 293 -16.78 -0.20 -24.85
N GLU A 294 -17.10 -1.07 -25.81
CA GLU A 294 -18.48 -1.50 -26.06
C GLU A 294 -19.09 -2.20 -24.84
N ALA A 295 -18.31 -3.04 -24.14
CA ALA A 295 -18.74 -3.76 -22.94
C ALA A 295 -19.26 -2.84 -21.83
N LEU A 296 -18.82 -1.58 -21.77
CA LEU A 296 -19.23 -0.60 -20.74
C LEU A 296 -20.37 0.30 -21.15
N LYS A 297 -20.75 0.35 -22.45
CA LYS A 297 -21.84 1.22 -22.93
C LYS A 297 -23.18 1.00 -22.23
N PRO A 298 -23.61 -0.23 -21.88
CA PRO A 298 -24.86 -0.44 -21.16
C PRO A 298 -24.93 0.30 -19.82
N PHE A 299 -23.80 0.52 -19.18
CA PHE A 299 -23.68 1.17 -17.87
C PHE A 299 -23.57 2.69 -17.97
N LYS A 300 -23.48 3.25 -19.18
CA LYS A 300 -23.43 4.71 -19.46
C LYS A 300 -22.42 5.43 -18.55
N PRO A 301 -21.13 5.07 -18.57
CA PRO A 301 -20.14 5.69 -17.70
C PRO A 301 -19.99 7.17 -18.02
N GLU A 302 -20.02 8.00 -16.96
CA GLU A 302 -19.83 9.45 -17.00
C GLU A 302 -18.68 9.80 -16.03
N GLU A 303 -17.58 10.35 -16.57
CA GLU A 303 -16.41 10.77 -15.77
C GLU A 303 -16.79 11.98 -14.90
N ILE A 304 -16.42 11.96 -13.61
CA ILE A 304 -16.74 12.98 -12.60
C ILE A 304 -15.48 13.56 -11.95
#